data_1254a7c5b75af2c8d712154f75bcbea6
#
_entry.id   1254a7c5b75af2c8d712154f75bcbea6
#
_cell.length_a   1.000
_cell.length_b   1.000
_cell.length_c   1.000
_cell.angle_alpha   90.00
_cell.angle_beta   90.00
_cell.angle_gamma   90.00
#
_symmetry.space_group_name_H-M   'P 1'
#
loop_
_entity.id
_entity.type
_entity.pdbx_description
1 polymer ?
#
loop_
_entity_poly.entity_id
_entity_poly.type
_entity_poly.pdbx_seq_one_letter_code
_entity_poly.pdbx_strand_id
1 'polypeptide(L)'
;MKTTLVIMAAGIGSRFGGGIKQLAPVGLNGEIIMDYSIHDAIEAGFNKIVFIIRKDIKDAFKEVIGDRIEKICKDLDVEIAYAYQELSELPEGVELPEGRTKPWGTGQAVLACKEVLHEPFAVINADDYYGKEAFVKLHDFLVGYAPEKANQFCMAGFILKNTLSENGAVTRGICETNEEGYLTAVHETSNIVKTPEGAAVDNDGQLTSINAESYASMNMWGLTPEFMQTLEDGFKAFFANMGNKDILKAEYLLPIYIDELLQAGRVSVKVLDTNDKWFGVTYKEDKDYVVKSFARLIEAGVYQKNLFEDLK
;
A
#
# COMPACT_ATOMS: atom_id res chain seq x y z
N MET A 1 15.67 -15.37 5.83
CA MET A 1 15.70 -14.75 4.47
C MET A 1 15.47 -13.27 4.64
N LYS A 2 16.08 -12.42 3.80
CA LYS A 2 15.80 -10.99 3.80
C LYS A 2 14.47 -10.73 3.12
N THR A 3 13.61 -9.92 3.74
CA THR A 3 12.32 -9.48 3.20
C THR A 3 12.18 -7.99 3.44
N THR A 4 11.62 -7.28 2.47
CA THR A 4 11.52 -5.82 2.51
C THR A 4 10.07 -5.35 2.60
N LEU A 5 9.79 -4.39 3.47
CA LEU A 5 8.58 -3.59 3.40
C LEU A 5 8.86 -2.32 2.58
N VAL A 6 8.11 -2.10 1.52
CA VAL A 6 8.13 -0.90 0.69
C VAL A 6 6.92 -0.03 1.03
N ILE A 7 7.17 1.21 1.42
CA ILE A 7 6.13 2.17 1.84
C ILE A 7 6.04 3.29 0.81
N MET A 8 4.90 3.38 0.13
CA MET A 8 4.65 4.43 -0.85
C MET A 8 4.26 5.74 -0.16
N ALA A 9 5.23 6.61 0.04
CA ALA A 9 5.11 7.87 0.77
C ALA A 9 5.32 9.13 -0.08
N ALA A 10 5.45 9.02 -1.41
CA ALA A 10 5.65 10.16 -2.31
C ALA A 10 4.45 11.14 -2.33
N GLY A 11 3.24 10.66 -2.04
CA GLY A 11 2.02 11.46 -1.93
C GLY A 11 1.82 12.18 -0.60
N ILE A 12 2.68 11.93 0.39
CA ILE A 12 2.54 12.51 1.73
C ILE A 12 2.58 14.04 1.67
N GLY A 13 1.61 14.68 2.34
CA GLY A 13 1.51 16.13 2.43
C GLY A 13 0.90 16.85 1.23
N SER A 14 0.63 16.17 0.11
CA SER A 14 0.03 16.79 -1.07
C SER A 14 -1.49 16.99 -0.94
N ARG A 15 -2.18 16.10 -0.24
CA ARG A 15 -3.66 16.08 -0.13
C ARG A 15 -4.24 17.24 0.70
N PHE A 16 -3.48 17.80 1.64
CA PHE A 16 -3.99 18.80 2.60
C PHE A 16 -3.30 20.16 2.52
N GLY A 17 -2.46 20.40 1.50
CA GLY A 17 -1.82 21.72 1.26
C GLY A 17 -0.80 22.17 2.33
N GLY A 18 -0.46 21.33 3.31
CA GLY A 18 0.32 21.71 4.49
C GLY A 18 1.68 21.05 4.64
N GLY A 19 2.07 20.20 3.69
CA GLY A 19 3.36 19.51 3.74
C GLY A 19 3.43 18.40 4.81
N ILE A 20 4.59 17.76 4.91
CA ILE A 20 4.86 16.62 5.84
C ILE A 20 4.66 16.99 7.31
N LYS A 21 4.92 18.25 7.68
CA LYS A 21 4.75 18.75 9.07
C LYS A 21 3.31 18.68 9.56
N GLN A 22 2.33 18.39 8.68
CA GLN A 22 0.91 18.23 9.03
C GLN A 22 0.46 16.77 9.06
N LEU A 23 1.38 15.81 9.01
CA LEU A 23 1.03 14.43 9.33
C LEU A 23 0.47 14.38 10.75
N ALA A 24 -0.83 14.12 10.81
CA ALA A 24 -1.52 14.17 12.08
C ALA A 24 -1.07 13.01 12.98
N PRO A 25 -0.57 13.26 14.18
CA PRO A 25 -0.33 12.22 15.15
C PRO A 25 -1.64 11.51 15.48
N VAL A 26 -1.56 10.18 15.60
CA VAL A 26 -2.69 9.30 15.93
C VAL A 26 -2.43 8.49 17.19
N GLY A 27 -1.17 8.35 17.60
CA GLY A 27 -0.74 7.66 18.80
C GLY A 27 -0.48 8.61 19.98
N LEU A 28 -0.17 8.02 21.16
CA LEU A 28 -0.02 8.75 22.42
C LEU A 28 1.25 9.61 22.49
N ASN A 29 2.33 9.21 21.78
CA ASN A 29 3.61 9.90 21.81
C ASN A 29 3.94 10.58 20.46
N GLY A 30 2.91 10.85 19.65
CA GLY A 30 3.06 11.50 18.37
C GLY A 30 3.27 10.55 17.19
N GLU A 31 3.03 9.26 17.38
CA GLU A 31 3.08 8.26 16.31
C GLU A 31 2.05 8.60 15.24
N ILE A 32 2.41 8.37 13.99
CA ILE A 32 1.55 8.44 12.81
C ILE A 32 1.16 7.03 12.36
N ILE A 33 0.19 6.91 11.42
CA ILE A 33 -0.29 5.59 10.94
C ILE A 33 0.88 4.72 10.45
N MET A 34 1.81 5.29 9.70
CA MET A 34 2.97 4.59 9.14
C MET A 34 3.86 3.96 10.24
N ASP A 35 3.96 4.56 11.43
CA ASP A 35 4.74 3.98 12.52
C ASP A 35 4.20 2.62 12.96
N TYR A 36 2.87 2.47 13.00
CA TYR A 36 2.23 1.19 13.32
C TYR A 36 2.47 0.16 12.22
N SER A 37 2.41 0.55 10.95
CA SER A 37 2.74 -0.35 9.84
C SER A 37 4.20 -0.81 9.88
N ILE A 38 5.14 0.07 10.26
CA ILE A 38 6.55 -0.28 10.45
C ILE A 38 6.73 -1.23 11.62
N HIS A 39 6.09 -0.95 12.76
CA HIS A 39 6.09 -1.82 13.93
C HIS A 39 5.61 -3.23 13.57
N ASP A 40 4.42 -3.34 12.96
CA ASP A 40 3.80 -4.61 12.62
C ASP A 40 4.63 -5.42 11.62
N ALA A 41 5.25 -4.74 10.66
CA ALA A 41 6.16 -5.38 9.70
C ALA A 41 7.41 -5.94 10.40
N ILE A 42 8.05 -5.17 11.30
CA ILE A 42 9.22 -5.62 12.04
C ILE A 42 8.85 -6.80 12.94
N GLU A 43 7.73 -6.72 13.65
CA GLU A 43 7.20 -7.81 14.49
C GLU A 43 6.94 -9.09 13.66
N ALA A 44 6.42 -8.93 12.44
CA ALA A 44 6.20 -10.04 11.51
C ALA A 44 7.49 -10.66 10.96
N GLY A 45 8.64 -9.96 11.05
CA GLY A 45 9.94 -10.47 10.61
C GLY A 45 10.55 -9.76 9.40
N PHE A 46 9.93 -8.70 8.87
CA PHE A 46 10.56 -7.86 7.86
C PHE A 46 11.82 -7.20 8.44
N ASN A 47 12.93 -7.25 7.71
CA ASN A 47 14.23 -6.79 8.18
C ASN A 47 14.87 -5.72 7.29
N LYS A 48 14.09 -5.17 6.36
CA LYS A 48 14.41 -3.99 5.58
C LYS A 48 13.16 -3.18 5.30
N ILE A 49 13.28 -1.85 5.35
CA ILE A 49 12.21 -0.90 5.01
C ILE A 49 12.72 0.05 3.94
N VAL A 50 11.94 0.22 2.89
CA VAL A 50 12.23 1.16 1.81
C VAL A 50 11.11 2.20 1.76
N PHE A 51 11.48 3.47 1.92
CA PHE A 51 10.56 4.58 1.72
C PHE A 51 10.63 5.10 0.29
N ILE A 52 9.51 5.11 -0.40
CA ILE A 52 9.37 5.81 -1.69
C ILE A 52 8.88 7.23 -1.39
N ILE A 53 9.72 8.21 -1.64
CA ILE A 53 9.42 9.64 -1.45
C ILE A 53 9.77 10.42 -2.71
N ARG A 54 9.41 11.72 -2.75
CA ARG A 54 9.96 12.66 -3.75
C ARG A 54 11.25 13.29 -3.22
N LYS A 55 12.17 13.67 -4.10
CA LYS A 55 13.42 14.35 -3.70
C LYS A 55 13.19 15.69 -3.01
N ASP A 56 12.17 16.44 -3.45
CA ASP A 56 11.83 17.76 -2.90
C ASP A 56 11.36 17.72 -1.44
N ILE A 57 10.84 16.57 -0.97
CA ILE A 57 10.40 16.41 0.42
C ILE A 57 11.39 15.67 1.31
N LYS A 58 12.54 15.23 0.77
CA LYS A 58 13.50 14.37 1.47
C LYS A 58 13.90 14.89 2.84
N ASP A 59 14.34 16.16 2.91
CA ASP A 59 14.86 16.72 4.15
C ASP A 59 13.76 16.88 5.20
N ALA A 60 12.57 17.35 4.77
CA ALA A 60 11.41 17.44 5.65
C ALA A 60 10.91 16.06 6.11
N PHE A 61 10.97 15.03 5.24
CA PHE A 61 10.62 13.66 5.60
C PHE A 61 11.60 13.10 6.64
N LYS A 62 12.90 13.31 6.45
CA LYS A 62 13.91 12.86 7.41
C LYS A 62 13.75 13.55 8.76
N GLU A 63 13.58 14.87 8.79
CA GLU A 63 13.38 15.64 10.02
C GLU A 63 12.16 15.13 10.85
N VAL A 64 11.06 14.81 10.18
CA VAL A 64 9.78 14.48 10.87
C VAL A 64 9.67 12.99 11.17
N ILE A 65 10.15 12.13 10.28
CA ILE A 65 9.91 10.68 10.33
C ILE A 65 11.24 9.92 10.27
N GLY A 66 12.03 10.18 9.22
CA GLY A 66 13.16 9.35 8.82
C GLY A 66 14.18 9.17 9.93
N ASP A 67 14.68 10.26 10.52
CA ASP A 67 15.75 10.20 11.54
C ASP A 67 15.30 9.41 12.78
N ARG A 68 14.04 9.52 13.18
CA ARG A 68 13.48 8.77 14.29
C ARG A 68 13.37 7.28 13.98
N ILE A 69 12.85 6.94 12.81
CA ILE A 69 12.69 5.54 12.37
C ILE A 69 14.06 4.90 12.08
N GLU A 70 15.00 5.61 11.45
CA GLU A 70 16.36 5.13 11.24
C GLU A 70 17.04 4.73 12.56
N LYS A 71 16.84 5.53 13.64
CA LYS A 71 17.39 5.21 14.95
C LYS A 71 16.75 3.95 15.54
N ILE A 72 15.43 3.83 15.48
CA ILE A 72 14.69 2.65 15.98
C ILE A 72 15.13 1.40 15.20
N CYS A 73 15.15 1.45 13.88
CA CYS A 73 15.52 0.34 13.02
C CYS A 73 16.97 -0.10 13.22
N LYS A 74 17.89 0.86 13.43
CA LYS A 74 19.30 0.56 13.77
C LYS A 74 19.43 -0.25 15.07
N ASP A 75 18.66 0.10 16.09
CA ASP A 75 18.65 -0.60 17.38
C ASP A 75 18.06 -2.03 17.26
N LEU A 76 17.24 -2.28 16.22
CA LEU A 76 16.57 -3.56 15.93
C LEU A 76 17.25 -4.36 14.79
N ASP A 77 18.41 -3.92 14.27
CA ASP A 77 19.10 -4.53 13.11
C ASP A 77 18.23 -4.61 11.84
N VAL A 78 17.41 -3.59 11.61
CA VAL A 78 16.55 -3.43 10.41
C VAL A 78 17.17 -2.40 9.47
N GLU A 79 17.38 -2.77 8.21
CA GLU A 79 17.93 -1.88 7.18
C GLU A 79 16.91 -0.84 6.73
N ILE A 80 17.35 0.41 6.52
CA ILE A 80 16.54 1.48 5.92
C ILE A 80 17.16 1.89 4.58
N ALA A 81 16.31 2.06 3.57
CA ALA A 81 16.68 2.64 2.29
C ALA A 81 15.61 3.63 1.79
N TYR A 82 16.00 4.49 0.86
CA TYR A 82 15.13 5.48 0.22
C TYR A 82 15.16 5.30 -1.29
N ALA A 83 13.99 5.34 -1.90
CA ALA A 83 13.80 5.42 -3.33
C ALA A 83 13.06 6.72 -3.68
N TYR A 84 13.34 7.29 -4.85
CA TYR A 84 12.78 8.58 -5.22
C TYR A 84 11.88 8.46 -6.44
N GLN A 85 10.60 8.75 -6.27
CA GLN A 85 9.66 8.83 -7.37
C GLN A 85 9.75 10.21 -8.02
N GLU A 86 10.32 10.27 -9.23
CA GLU A 86 10.51 11.51 -9.98
C GLU A 86 9.76 11.46 -11.31
N LEU A 87 9.23 12.60 -11.74
CA LEU A 87 8.51 12.72 -13.02
C LEU A 87 9.42 12.50 -14.23
N SER A 88 10.70 12.82 -14.09
CA SER A 88 11.71 12.72 -15.15
C SER A 88 12.30 11.32 -15.31
N GLU A 89 12.02 10.38 -14.39
CA GLU A 89 12.46 9.00 -14.53
C GLU A 89 11.54 8.25 -15.49
N LEU A 90 11.87 8.33 -16.77
CA LEU A 90 11.10 7.84 -17.90
C LEU A 90 11.91 6.80 -18.69
N PRO A 91 11.24 5.91 -19.43
CA PRO A 91 11.92 5.02 -20.36
C PRO A 91 12.75 5.78 -21.40
N GLU A 92 13.80 5.14 -21.90
CA GLU A 92 14.63 5.72 -22.97
C GLU A 92 13.78 6.16 -24.17
N GLY A 93 14.03 7.37 -24.65
CA GLY A 93 13.31 7.96 -25.79
C GLY A 93 11.96 8.59 -25.45
N VAL A 94 11.54 8.56 -24.17
CA VAL A 94 10.33 9.25 -23.72
C VAL A 94 10.72 10.58 -23.04
N GLU A 95 10.18 11.67 -23.52
CA GLU A 95 10.38 13.00 -22.94
C GLU A 95 9.25 13.33 -21.94
N LEU A 96 9.60 14.10 -20.90
CA LEU A 96 8.61 14.58 -19.93
C LEU A 96 7.66 15.55 -20.61
N PRO A 97 6.34 15.25 -20.67
CA PRO A 97 5.36 16.13 -21.30
C PRO A 97 5.30 17.49 -20.61
N GLU A 98 5.28 18.56 -21.41
CA GLU A 98 5.11 19.90 -20.89
C GLU A 98 3.78 20.03 -20.10
N GLY A 99 3.86 20.63 -18.93
CA GLY A 99 2.70 20.82 -18.04
C GLY A 99 2.32 19.61 -17.18
N ARG A 100 3.01 18.47 -17.30
CA ARG A 100 2.73 17.36 -16.42
C ARG A 100 3.27 17.61 -15.01
N THR A 101 2.37 17.55 -14.03
CA THR A 101 2.69 17.65 -12.59
C THR A 101 2.27 16.40 -11.81
N LYS A 102 1.40 15.55 -12.40
CA LYS A 102 0.88 14.35 -11.78
C LYS A 102 1.94 13.22 -11.82
N PRO A 103 2.23 12.53 -10.69
CA PRO A 103 3.07 11.34 -10.70
C PRO A 103 2.58 10.27 -11.68
N TRP A 104 3.48 9.39 -12.13
CA TRP A 104 3.17 8.35 -13.09
C TRP A 104 2.41 7.14 -12.52
N GLY A 105 2.06 7.17 -11.24
CA GLY A 105 1.26 6.15 -10.58
C GLY A 105 2.09 5.19 -9.70
N THR A 106 1.39 4.25 -9.06
CA THR A 106 1.97 3.35 -8.05
C THR A 106 2.93 2.31 -8.65
N GLY A 107 2.75 1.91 -9.91
CA GLY A 107 3.68 1.03 -10.61
C GLY A 107 5.04 1.69 -10.81
N GLN A 108 5.08 2.96 -11.27
CA GLN A 108 6.32 3.70 -11.40
C GLN A 108 6.94 4.04 -10.04
N ALA A 109 6.12 4.25 -9.00
CA ALA A 109 6.62 4.44 -7.65
C ALA A 109 7.42 3.21 -7.17
N VAL A 110 6.88 2.00 -7.33
CA VAL A 110 7.59 0.76 -6.98
C VAL A 110 8.82 0.56 -7.87
N LEU A 111 8.74 0.88 -9.16
CA LEU A 111 9.89 0.79 -10.08
C LEU A 111 11.07 1.66 -9.65
N ALA A 112 10.83 2.80 -9.00
CA ALA A 112 11.88 3.65 -8.44
C ALA A 112 12.76 2.92 -7.40
N CYS A 113 12.31 1.78 -6.86
CA CYS A 113 13.08 0.96 -5.94
C CYS A 113 14.05 -0.01 -6.62
N LYS A 114 14.17 -0.03 -7.95
CA LYS A 114 14.92 -1.03 -8.72
C LYS A 114 16.34 -1.25 -8.20
N GLU A 115 17.05 -0.20 -7.84
CA GLU A 115 18.44 -0.27 -7.39
C GLU A 115 18.61 -0.70 -5.92
N VAL A 116 17.51 -0.77 -5.16
CA VAL A 116 17.53 -1.07 -3.72
C VAL A 116 16.72 -2.31 -3.34
N LEU A 117 15.98 -2.90 -4.28
CA LEU A 117 15.17 -4.11 -4.07
C LEU A 117 15.76 -5.31 -4.82
N HIS A 118 16.27 -6.29 -4.08
CA HIS A 118 16.85 -7.53 -4.62
C HIS A 118 16.32 -8.78 -3.92
N GLU A 119 15.41 -8.61 -2.98
CA GLU A 119 14.75 -9.63 -2.17
C GLU A 119 13.23 -9.59 -2.33
N PRO A 120 12.48 -10.61 -1.89
CA PRO A 120 11.00 -10.57 -1.81
C PRO A 120 10.54 -9.40 -0.96
N PHE A 121 9.48 -8.74 -1.38
CA PHE A 121 9.03 -7.51 -0.74
C PHE A 121 7.51 -7.37 -0.68
N ALA A 122 7.03 -6.68 0.35
CA ALA A 122 5.67 -6.21 0.44
C ALA A 122 5.58 -4.73 0.07
N VAL A 123 4.46 -4.30 -0.50
CA VAL A 123 4.17 -2.89 -0.84
C VAL A 123 2.91 -2.46 -0.12
N ILE A 124 2.96 -1.28 0.52
CA ILE A 124 1.82 -0.66 1.21
C ILE A 124 1.73 0.85 0.93
N ASN A 125 0.58 1.43 1.21
CA ASN A 125 0.41 2.88 1.30
C ASN A 125 0.89 3.39 2.66
N ALA A 126 1.41 4.60 2.72
CA ALA A 126 1.94 5.21 3.93
C ALA A 126 0.85 5.74 4.90
N ASP A 127 -0.35 5.97 4.40
CA ASP A 127 -1.48 6.60 5.10
C ASP A 127 -2.59 5.61 5.50
N ASP A 128 -2.34 4.32 5.34
CA ASP A 128 -3.28 3.23 5.64
C ASP A 128 -2.79 2.37 6.82
N TYR A 129 -3.71 1.97 7.68
CA TYR A 129 -3.50 0.95 8.72
C TYR A 129 -4.03 -0.40 8.24
N TYR A 130 -3.21 -1.42 8.36
CA TYR A 130 -3.47 -2.76 7.81
C TYR A 130 -3.69 -3.84 8.87
N GLY A 131 -3.26 -3.61 10.11
CA GLY A 131 -3.30 -4.60 11.19
C GLY A 131 -2.17 -5.63 11.14
N LYS A 132 -1.96 -6.32 12.25
CA LYS A 132 -0.83 -7.23 12.46
C LYS A 132 -0.92 -8.52 11.64
N GLU A 133 -2.11 -9.12 11.54
CA GLU A 133 -2.32 -10.41 10.87
C GLU A 133 -1.93 -10.34 9.38
N ALA A 134 -2.26 -9.23 8.71
CA ALA A 134 -1.93 -9.03 7.31
C ALA A 134 -0.41 -9.04 7.07
N PHE A 135 0.39 -8.39 7.93
CA PHE A 135 1.85 -8.39 7.82
C PHE A 135 2.45 -9.79 8.06
N VAL A 136 1.97 -10.51 9.07
CA VAL A 136 2.44 -11.88 9.35
C VAL A 136 2.16 -12.79 8.15
N LYS A 137 0.95 -12.79 7.60
CA LYS A 137 0.58 -13.63 6.46
C LYS A 137 1.39 -13.29 5.20
N LEU A 138 1.62 -12.00 4.92
CA LEU A 138 2.47 -11.61 3.80
C LEU A 138 3.92 -12.05 4.01
N HIS A 139 4.48 -11.82 5.20
CA HIS A 139 5.84 -12.24 5.51
C HIS A 139 6.03 -13.74 5.38
N ASP A 140 5.11 -14.55 5.93
CA ASP A 140 5.14 -16.01 5.84
C ASP A 140 5.12 -16.51 4.39
N PHE A 141 4.33 -15.83 3.53
CA PHE A 141 4.32 -16.13 2.10
C PHE A 141 5.67 -15.78 1.45
N LEU A 142 6.20 -14.59 1.73
CA LEU A 142 7.43 -14.07 1.12
C LEU A 142 8.68 -14.87 1.51
N VAL A 143 8.78 -15.37 2.73
CA VAL A 143 9.92 -16.23 3.15
C VAL A 143 9.87 -17.61 2.49
N GLY A 144 8.75 -17.99 1.93
CA GLY A 144 8.60 -19.19 1.09
C GLY A 144 9.03 -19.00 -0.37
N TYR A 145 9.58 -17.82 -0.71
CA TYR A 145 10.07 -17.54 -2.06
C TYR A 145 11.26 -18.43 -2.44
N ALA A 146 11.26 -18.84 -3.71
CA ALA A 146 12.36 -19.48 -4.39
C ALA A 146 12.34 -19.04 -5.88
N PRO A 147 13.45 -19.08 -6.64
CA PRO A 147 13.50 -18.59 -8.04
C PRO A 147 12.44 -19.19 -8.95
N GLU A 148 12.08 -20.47 -8.76
CA GLU A 148 11.00 -21.14 -9.51
C GLU A 148 9.60 -20.57 -9.22
N LYS A 149 9.45 -19.76 -8.16
CA LYS A 149 8.23 -19.07 -7.76
C LYS A 149 8.22 -17.59 -8.15
N ALA A 150 9.10 -17.16 -9.04
CA ALA A 150 9.27 -15.77 -9.46
C ALA A 150 7.96 -15.06 -9.90
N ASN A 151 7.00 -15.82 -10.40
CA ASN A 151 5.71 -15.29 -10.87
C ASN A 151 4.54 -15.57 -9.89
N GLN A 152 4.84 -15.99 -8.65
CA GLN A 152 3.84 -16.21 -7.62
C GLN A 152 3.83 -15.02 -6.66
N PHE A 153 2.75 -14.27 -6.68
CA PHE A 153 2.51 -13.11 -5.84
C PHE A 153 1.46 -13.42 -4.78
N CYS A 154 1.33 -12.54 -3.81
CA CYS A 154 0.21 -12.54 -2.89
C CYS A 154 -0.33 -11.13 -2.66
N MET A 155 -1.51 -11.05 -2.09
CA MET A 155 -2.09 -9.82 -1.59
C MET A 155 -2.87 -10.08 -0.30
N ALA A 156 -2.95 -9.10 0.58
CA ALA A 156 -3.87 -9.16 1.71
C ALA A 156 -5.31 -8.92 1.21
N GLY A 157 -6.19 -9.88 1.48
CA GLY A 157 -7.62 -9.80 1.20
C GLY A 157 -8.37 -9.39 2.46
N PHE A 158 -8.77 -8.13 2.54
CA PHE A 158 -9.57 -7.61 3.65
C PHE A 158 -11.04 -7.91 3.44
N ILE A 159 -11.75 -8.32 4.49
CA ILE A 159 -13.20 -8.47 4.41
C ILE A 159 -13.82 -7.08 4.17
N LEU A 160 -14.63 -6.93 3.12
CA LEU A 160 -15.14 -5.64 2.65
C LEU A 160 -15.75 -4.80 3.77
N LYS A 161 -16.60 -5.40 4.64
CA LYS A 161 -17.23 -4.71 5.78
C LYS A 161 -16.21 -4.08 6.75
N ASN A 162 -14.98 -4.62 6.81
CA ASN A 162 -13.90 -4.12 7.67
C ASN A 162 -13.13 -2.96 7.02
N THR A 163 -13.49 -2.53 5.81
CA THR A 163 -12.83 -1.45 5.05
C THR A 163 -13.72 -0.25 4.76
N LEU A 164 -14.96 -0.27 5.25
CA LEU A 164 -15.95 0.79 4.98
C LEU A 164 -15.76 1.98 5.91
N SER A 165 -16.04 3.19 5.41
CA SER A 165 -16.07 4.42 6.20
C SER A 165 -17.47 4.64 6.80
N GLU A 166 -17.49 5.22 8.01
CA GLU A 166 -18.73 5.71 8.64
C GLU A 166 -19.13 7.10 8.09
N ASN A 167 -18.21 7.79 7.41
CA ASN A 167 -18.33 9.20 7.03
C ASN A 167 -18.73 9.40 5.56
N GLY A 168 -18.76 8.34 4.75
CA GLY A 168 -19.16 8.45 3.35
C GLY A 168 -18.85 7.22 2.51
N ALA A 169 -19.18 7.33 1.23
CA ALA A 169 -18.94 6.28 0.26
C ALA A 169 -17.44 6.08 -0.01
N VAL A 170 -17.06 4.84 -0.29
CA VAL A 170 -15.68 4.47 -0.63
C VAL A 170 -15.62 3.74 -1.96
N THR A 171 -14.44 3.70 -2.58
CA THR A 171 -14.14 2.86 -3.75
C THR A 171 -13.23 1.73 -3.31
N ARG A 172 -13.54 0.48 -3.71
CA ARG A 172 -12.75 -0.71 -3.38
C ARG A 172 -12.59 -1.62 -4.58
N GLY A 173 -11.44 -2.27 -4.68
CA GLY A 173 -11.24 -3.38 -5.59
C GLY A 173 -11.82 -4.66 -5.00
N ILE A 174 -13.02 -5.04 -5.41
CA ILE A 174 -13.66 -6.30 -4.97
C ILE A 174 -12.97 -7.45 -5.68
N CYS A 175 -12.45 -8.41 -4.91
CA CYS A 175 -11.70 -9.54 -5.42
C CYS A 175 -12.60 -10.74 -5.66
N GLU A 176 -12.42 -11.41 -6.79
CA GLU A 176 -12.91 -12.76 -7.06
C GLU A 176 -11.77 -13.76 -6.90
N THR A 177 -12.04 -14.91 -6.31
CA THR A 177 -11.05 -15.97 -6.10
C THR A 177 -11.59 -17.31 -6.56
N ASN A 178 -10.67 -18.18 -7.01
CA ASN A 178 -11.00 -19.58 -7.24
C ASN A 178 -11.08 -20.37 -5.92
N GLU A 179 -11.43 -21.65 -5.99
CA GLU A 179 -11.56 -22.55 -4.83
C GLU A 179 -10.25 -22.71 -4.03
N GLU A 180 -9.11 -22.52 -4.69
CA GLU A 180 -7.80 -22.59 -4.06
C GLU A 180 -7.37 -21.24 -3.44
N GLY A 181 -8.19 -20.19 -3.53
CA GLY A 181 -7.95 -18.85 -3.00
C GLY A 181 -6.95 -18.04 -3.81
N TYR A 182 -6.80 -18.32 -5.12
CA TYR A 182 -6.06 -17.47 -6.03
C TYR A 182 -7.00 -16.44 -6.66
N LEU A 183 -6.51 -15.22 -6.78
CA LEU A 183 -7.21 -14.11 -7.43
C LEU A 183 -7.51 -14.47 -8.89
N THR A 184 -8.74 -14.23 -9.33
CA THR A 184 -9.17 -14.41 -10.72
C THR A 184 -9.54 -13.09 -11.37
N ALA A 185 -10.08 -12.14 -10.60
CA ALA A 185 -10.40 -10.79 -11.06
C ALA A 185 -10.45 -9.80 -9.89
N VAL A 186 -10.26 -8.51 -10.22
CA VAL A 186 -10.51 -7.38 -9.31
C VAL A 186 -11.47 -6.42 -9.98
N HIS A 187 -12.60 -6.15 -9.34
CA HIS A 187 -13.61 -5.21 -9.84
C HIS A 187 -13.58 -3.92 -9.04
N GLU A 188 -13.08 -2.85 -9.63
CA GLU A 188 -13.12 -1.54 -8.99
C GLU A 188 -14.58 -1.09 -8.87
N THR A 189 -15.08 -1.01 -7.64
CA THR A 189 -16.45 -0.67 -7.30
C THR A 189 -16.46 0.62 -6.50
N SER A 190 -17.11 1.64 -7.06
CA SER A 190 -17.24 2.95 -6.43
C SER A 190 -18.55 3.08 -5.68
N ASN A 191 -18.66 4.14 -4.85
CA ASN A 191 -19.85 4.49 -4.09
C ASN A 191 -20.35 3.38 -3.16
N ILE A 192 -19.44 2.60 -2.59
CA ILE A 192 -19.78 1.60 -1.59
C ILE A 192 -20.07 2.31 -0.27
N VAL A 193 -21.24 2.09 0.29
CA VAL A 193 -21.66 2.61 1.59
C VAL A 193 -21.94 1.48 2.57
N LYS A 194 -21.74 1.78 3.85
CA LYS A 194 -22.13 0.90 4.94
C LYS A 194 -23.64 0.98 5.15
N THR A 195 -24.28 -0.18 5.33
CA THR A 195 -25.71 -0.29 5.67
C THR A 195 -25.90 -1.16 6.91
N PRO A 196 -27.08 -1.11 7.56
CA PRO A 196 -27.39 -2.03 8.67
C PRO A 196 -27.28 -3.51 8.28
N GLU A 197 -27.53 -3.85 7.03
CA GLU A 197 -27.48 -5.20 6.48
C GLU A 197 -26.08 -5.59 5.97
N GLY A 198 -25.10 -4.65 5.98
CA GLY A 198 -23.74 -4.90 5.54
C GLY A 198 -23.18 -3.81 4.62
N ALA A 199 -23.21 -4.02 3.31
CA ALA A 199 -22.66 -3.10 2.30
C ALA A 199 -23.60 -2.98 1.09
N ALA A 200 -23.64 -1.80 0.49
CA ALA A 200 -24.36 -1.55 -0.76
C ALA A 200 -23.61 -0.54 -1.63
N VAL A 201 -23.85 -0.59 -2.93
CA VAL A 201 -23.48 0.46 -3.87
C VAL A 201 -24.62 1.47 -3.92
N ASP A 202 -24.32 2.74 -3.69
CA ASP A 202 -25.25 3.84 -3.80
C ASP A 202 -25.18 4.46 -5.20
N ASN A 203 -26.24 4.25 -5.97
CA ASN A 203 -26.43 4.84 -7.29
C ASN A 203 -27.50 5.94 -7.18
N ASP A 204 -27.08 7.16 -6.80
CA ASP A 204 -27.95 8.33 -6.65
C ASP A 204 -29.16 8.09 -5.72
N GLY A 205 -28.93 7.41 -4.59
CA GLY A 205 -29.96 7.08 -3.59
C GLY A 205 -30.62 5.73 -3.81
N GLN A 206 -30.31 5.01 -4.89
CA GLN A 206 -30.74 3.62 -5.09
C GLN A 206 -29.65 2.67 -4.58
N LEU A 207 -29.92 2.01 -3.46
CA LEU A 207 -28.97 1.08 -2.85
C LEU A 207 -29.08 -0.30 -3.51
N THR A 208 -27.95 -0.81 -4.00
CA THR A 208 -27.81 -2.19 -4.50
C THR A 208 -26.92 -2.95 -3.53
N SER A 209 -27.46 -3.94 -2.82
CA SER A 209 -26.71 -4.76 -1.85
C SER A 209 -25.57 -5.51 -2.53
N ILE A 210 -24.40 -5.53 -1.88
CA ILE A 210 -23.25 -6.33 -2.28
C ILE A 210 -22.80 -7.21 -1.11
N ASN A 211 -22.09 -8.30 -1.42
CA ASN A 211 -21.62 -9.21 -0.38
C ASN A 211 -20.55 -8.55 0.50
N ALA A 212 -20.91 -8.21 1.71
CA ALA A 212 -20.02 -7.57 2.70
C ALA A 212 -18.86 -8.47 3.19
N GLU A 213 -18.96 -9.79 2.94
CA GLU A 213 -17.92 -10.79 3.26
C GLU A 213 -16.94 -11.02 2.08
N SER A 214 -17.14 -10.33 0.94
CA SER A 214 -16.18 -10.39 -0.17
C SER A 214 -14.81 -9.84 0.25
N TYR A 215 -13.75 -10.31 -0.38
CA TYR A 215 -12.44 -9.72 -0.20
C TYR A 215 -12.30 -8.42 -0.97
N ALA A 216 -11.66 -7.44 -0.33
CA ALA A 216 -11.32 -6.17 -0.91
C ALA A 216 -9.79 -5.99 -0.94
N SER A 217 -9.27 -5.53 -2.08
CA SER A 217 -7.88 -5.09 -2.20
C SER A 217 -7.71 -3.71 -1.58
N MET A 218 -6.76 -3.60 -0.65
CA MET A 218 -6.37 -2.35 -0.01
C MET A 218 -4.94 -1.95 -0.40
N ASN A 219 -4.49 -2.41 -1.58
CA ASN A 219 -3.16 -2.11 -2.14
C ASN A 219 -1.99 -2.62 -1.27
N MET A 220 -2.20 -3.75 -0.60
CA MET A 220 -1.16 -4.45 0.17
C MET A 220 -0.75 -5.73 -0.57
N TRP A 221 0.43 -5.70 -1.20
CA TRP A 221 0.92 -6.73 -2.13
C TRP A 221 2.21 -7.36 -1.63
N GLY A 222 2.38 -8.66 -1.84
CA GLY A 222 3.64 -9.38 -1.69
C GLY A 222 4.16 -9.83 -3.05
N LEU A 223 5.37 -9.40 -3.38
CA LEU A 223 5.95 -9.47 -4.72
C LEU A 223 7.37 -10.06 -4.69
N THR A 224 7.85 -10.53 -5.82
CA THR A 224 9.17 -11.13 -5.98
C THR A 224 10.18 -10.15 -6.57
N PRO A 225 11.49 -10.34 -6.36
CA PRO A 225 12.50 -9.43 -6.91
C PRO A 225 12.48 -9.34 -8.44
N GLU A 226 12.15 -10.43 -9.15
CA GLU A 226 12.07 -10.47 -10.62
C GLU A 226 10.93 -9.58 -11.15
N PHE A 227 9.96 -9.28 -10.34
CA PHE A 227 8.88 -8.37 -10.72
C PHE A 227 9.37 -6.96 -11.07
N MET A 228 10.53 -6.54 -10.56
CA MET A 228 11.13 -5.24 -10.92
C MET A 228 11.44 -5.14 -12.41
N GLN A 229 11.96 -6.20 -13.04
CA GLN A 229 12.16 -6.22 -14.48
C GLN A 229 10.83 -6.22 -15.24
N THR A 230 9.85 -6.98 -14.76
CA THR A 230 8.51 -7.02 -15.34
C THR A 230 7.84 -5.64 -15.26
N LEU A 231 7.99 -4.91 -14.14
CA LEU A 231 7.50 -3.53 -14.00
C LEU A 231 8.17 -2.57 -14.99
N GLU A 232 9.48 -2.69 -15.18
CA GLU A 232 10.21 -1.83 -16.12
C GLU A 232 9.71 -2.04 -17.55
N ASP A 233 9.56 -3.30 -17.98
CA ASP A 233 9.05 -3.65 -19.31
C ASP A 233 7.60 -3.18 -19.48
N GLY A 234 6.78 -3.32 -18.44
CA GLY A 234 5.40 -2.81 -18.40
C GLY A 234 5.34 -1.31 -18.51
N PHE A 235 6.26 -0.58 -17.86
CA PHE A 235 6.30 0.88 -17.94
C PHE A 235 6.70 1.37 -19.35
N LYS A 236 7.62 0.69 -20.03
CA LYS A 236 7.92 0.93 -21.45
C LYS A 236 6.69 0.69 -22.33
N ALA A 237 6.00 -0.43 -22.11
CA ALA A 237 4.79 -0.79 -22.86
C ALA A 237 3.63 0.19 -22.57
N PHE A 238 3.52 0.73 -21.37
CA PHE A 238 2.53 1.75 -21.00
C PHE A 238 2.63 2.98 -21.90
N PHE A 239 3.84 3.48 -22.20
CA PHE A 239 4.04 4.61 -23.11
C PHE A 239 3.80 4.19 -24.55
N ALA A 240 4.28 3.03 -24.98
CA ALA A 240 4.07 2.55 -26.35
C ALA A 240 2.59 2.36 -26.69
N ASN A 241 1.76 2.01 -25.70
CA ASN A 241 0.32 1.76 -25.85
C ASN A 241 -0.56 2.91 -25.35
N MET A 242 0.00 4.13 -25.20
CA MET A 242 -0.73 5.28 -24.65
C MET A 242 -1.98 5.63 -25.45
N GLY A 243 -1.93 5.50 -26.81
CA GLY A 243 -3.05 5.79 -27.68
C GLY A 243 -3.58 7.22 -27.51
N ASN A 244 -4.90 7.34 -27.33
CA ASN A 244 -5.60 8.62 -27.12
C ASN A 244 -5.73 9.02 -25.64
N LYS A 245 -5.07 8.32 -24.71
CA LYS A 245 -5.12 8.69 -23.29
C LYS A 245 -4.47 10.05 -23.07
N ASP A 246 -5.04 10.85 -22.17
CA ASP A 246 -4.44 12.13 -21.78
C ASP A 246 -3.13 11.89 -21.03
N ILE A 247 -2.02 12.16 -21.70
CA ILE A 247 -0.67 11.96 -21.15
C ILE A 247 -0.41 12.78 -19.89
N LEU A 248 -1.13 13.89 -19.68
CA LEU A 248 -0.99 14.70 -18.47
C LEU A 248 -1.67 14.07 -17.24
N LYS A 249 -2.57 13.09 -17.46
CA LYS A 249 -3.36 12.43 -16.40
C LYS A 249 -3.13 10.92 -16.30
N ALA A 250 -2.63 10.29 -17.35
CA ALA A 250 -2.43 8.84 -17.39
C ALA A 250 -1.52 8.36 -16.25
N GLU A 251 -1.85 7.23 -15.66
CA GLU A 251 -1.09 6.61 -14.55
C GLU A 251 -0.82 5.14 -14.85
N TYR A 252 0.40 4.72 -14.58
CA TYR A 252 0.82 3.33 -14.55
C TYR A 252 0.59 2.78 -13.14
N LEU A 253 -0.59 2.19 -12.92
CA LEU A 253 -1.03 1.73 -11.61
C LEU A 253 -0.65 0.28 -11.36
N LEU A 254 -0.02 0.00 -10.22
CA LEU A 254 0.43 -1.32 -9.82
C LEU A 254 -0.68 -2.39 -9.87
N PRO A 255 -1.87 -2.18 -9.26
CA PRO A 255 -2.92 -3.19 -9.29
C PRO A 255 -3.46 -3.46 -10.70
N ILE A 256 -3.54 -2.43 -11.55
CA ILE A 256 -3.98 -2.61 -12.95
C ILE A 256 -2.97 -3.44 -13.73
N TYR A 257 -1.68 -3.15 -13.57
CA TYR A 257 -0.65 -3.92 -14.26
C TYR A 257 -0.56 -5.38 -13.77
N ILE A 258 -0.73 -5.61 -12.47
CA ILE A 258 -0.81 -6.98 -11.93
C ILE A 258 -2.02 -7.72 -12.52
N ASP A 259 -3.18 -7.05 -12.64
CA ASP A 259 -4.36 -7.65 -13.28
C ASP A 259 -4.11 -7.98 -14.76
N GLU A 260 -3.48 -7.09 -15.52
CA GLU A 260 -3.07 -7.37 -16.92
C GLU A 260 -2.19 -8.62 -17.02
N LEU A 261 -1.22 -8.79 -16.11
CA LEU A 261 -0.37 -9.98 -16.05
C LEU A 261 -1.13 -11.24 -15.64
N LEU A 262 -2.08 -11.11 -14.71
CA LEU A 262 -2.94 -12.19 -14.25
C LEU A 262 -3.84 -12.69 -15.39
N GLN A 263 -4.52 -11.78 -16.10
CA GLN A 263 -5.36 -12.11 -17.26
C GLN A 263 -4.58 -12.73 -18.43
N ALA A 264 -3.30 -12.34 -18.56
CA ALA A 264 -2.39 -12.93 -19.53
C ALA A 264 -1.81 -14.30 -19.08
N GLY A 265 -2.16 -14.80 -17.90
CA GLY A 265 -1.63 -16.05 -17.33
C GLY A 265 -0.13 -16.02 -17.02
N ARG A 266 0.45 -14.83 -16.86
CA ARG A 266 1.88 -14.65 -16.61
C ARG A 266 2.24 -14.71 -15.14
N VAL A 267 1.29 -14.45 -14.25
CA VAL A 267 1.46 -14.48 -12.78
C VAL A 267 0.27 -15.17 -12.13
N SER A 268 0.46 -15.63 -10.92
CA SER A 268 -0.60 -16.02 -9.99
C SER A 268 -0.55 -15.17 -8.74
N VAL A 269 -1.70 -14.84 -8.17
CA VAL A 269 -1.81 -14.03 -6.97
C VAL A 269 -2.62 -14.78 -5.92
N LYS A 270 -1.97 -15.19 -4.82
CA LYS A 270 -2.65 -15.79 -3.68
C LYS A 270 -3.32 -14.69 -2.85
N VAL A 271 -4.60 -14.79 -2.61
CA VAL A 271 -5.31 -13.92 -1.67
C VAL A 271 -5.14 -14.50 -0.27
N LEU A 272 -4.50 -13.72 0.60
CA LEU A 272 -4.30 -14.04 2.01
C LEU A 272 -5.39 -13.31 2.79
N ASP A 273 -6.40 -14.04 3.21
CA ASP A 273 -7.52 -13.47 3.98
C ASP A 273 -7.04 -12.90 5.30
N THR A 274 -7.59 -11.77 5.73
CA THR A 274 -7.34 -11.20 7.05
C THR A 274 -8.63 -10.71 7.68
N ASN A 275 -8.73 -10.91 9.00
CA ASN A 275 -9.81 -10.37 9.83
C ASN A 275 -9.50 -8.97 10.35
N ASP A 276 -8.32 -8.46 10.07
CA ASP A 276 -7.91 -7.12 10.49
C ASP A 276 -8.89 -6.06 9.97
N LYS A 277 -9.02 -5.00 10.75
CA LYS A 277 -9.71 -3.80 10.30
C LYS A 277 -8.73 -2.91 9.57
N TRP A 278 -9.04 -2.59 8.34
CA TRP A 278 -8.36 -1.53 7.63
C TRP A 278 -9.01 -0.18 7.98
N PHE A 279 -8.23 0.84 8.18
CA PHE A 279 -8.67 2.23 8.22
C PHE A 279 -7.55 3.18 7.80
N GLY A 280 -7.96 4.33 7.28
CA GLY A 280 -7.06 5.38 6.83
C GLY A 280 -7.79 6.72 6.88
N VAL A 281 -7.11 7.80 6.53
CA VAL A 281 -7.71 9.15 6.49
C VAL A 281 -8.13 9.44 5.06
N THR A 282 -9.36 9.04 4.70
CA THR A 282 -9.97 9.36 3.40
C THR A 282 -10.67 10.72 3.44
N TYR A 283 -11.41 10.98 4.52
CA TYR A 283 -12.08 12.23 4.81
C TYR A 283 -11.43 12.93 6.00
N LYS A 284 -11.56 14.26 6.09
CA LYS A 284 -11.01 15.01 7.23
C LYS A 284 -11.60 14.55 8.56
N GLU A 285 -12.85 14.13 8.54
CA GLU A 285 -13.63 13.62 9.68
C GLU A 285 -13.14 12.24 10.14
N ASP A 286 -12.46 11.45 9.28
CA ASP A 286 -11.90 10.15 9.64
C ASP A 286 -10.79 10.26 10.69
N LYS A 287 -10.14 11.43 10.83
CA LYS A 287 -9.04 11.63 11.77
C LYS A 287 -9.43 11.26 13.21
N ASP A 288 -10.58 11.73 13.68
CA ASP A 288 -11.04 11.45 15.04
C ASP A 288 -11.35 9.96 15.23
N TYR A 289 -11.88 9.31 14.19
CA TYR A 289 -12.11 7.86 14.19
C TYR A 289 -10.80 7.10 14.27
N VAL A 290 -9.80 7.47 13.47
CA VAL A 290 -8.46 6.84 13.45
C VAL A 290 -7.78 6.97 14.82
N VAL A 291 -7.74 8.18 15.42
CA VAL A 291 -7.18 8.40 16.76
C VAL A 291 -7.86 7.53 17.81
N LYS A 292 -9.21 7.48 17.81
CA LYS A 292 -9.97 6.62 18.73
C LYS A 292 -9.72 5.13 18.49
N SER A 293 -9.49 4.72 17.24
CA SER A 293 -9.19 3.34 16.89
C SER A 293 -7.84 2.91 17.47
N PHE A 294 -6.79 3.72 17.32
CA PHE A 294 -5.49 3.43 17.94
C PHE A 294 -5.56 3.45 19.48
N ALA A 295 -6.28 4.39 20.08
CA ALA A 295 -6.48 4.42 21.53
C ALA A 295 -7.10 3.11 22.04
N ARG A 296 -8.12 2.58 21.32
CA ARG A 296 -8.74 1.27 21.65
C ARG A 296 -7.78 0.09 21.48
N LEU A 297 -6.95 0.10 20.43
CA LEU A 297 -5.95 -0.94 20.22
C LEU A 297 -4.90 -0.94 21.33
N ILE A 298 -4.47 0.24 21.79
CA ILE A 298 -3.55 0.38 22.94
C ILE A 298 -4.23 -0.07 24.24
N GLU A 299 -5.47 0.33 24.50
CA GLU A 299 -6.25 -0.09 25.67
C GLU A 299 -6.50 -1.61 25.70
N ALA A 300 -6.68 -2.22 24.52
CA ALA A 300 -6.84 -3.66 24.36
C ALA A 300 -5.51 -4.42 24.47
N GLY A 301 -4.37 -3.75 24.60
CA GLY A 301 -3.04 -4.37 24.71
C GLY A 301 -2.50 -4.90 23.39
N VAL A 302 -3.07 -4.51 22.23
CA VAL A 302 -2.55 -4.84 20.90
C VAL A 302 -1.24 -4.11 20.64
N TYR A 303 -1.13 -2.86 21.10
CA TYR A 303 0.09 -2.07 21.05
C TYR A 303 0.49 -1.57 22.43
N GLN A 304 1.80 -1.45 22.65
CA GLN A 304 2.35 -0.81 23.83
C GLN A 304 2.13 0.70 23.77
N LYS A 305 2.12 1.36 24.97
CA LYS A 305 2.07 2.83 25.02
C LYS A 305 3.27 3.49 24.35
N ASN A 306 4.44 2.86 24.44
CA ASN A 306 5.64 3.19 23.65
C ASN A 306 5.73 2.15 22.52
N LEU A 307 5.27 2.49 21.34
CA LEU A 307 4.96 1.57 20.24
C LEU A 307 6.05 0.50 19.97
N PHE A 308 7.34 0.88 20.01
CA PHE A 308 8.45 -0.03 19.68
C PHE A 308 9.13 -0.66 20.91
N GLU A 309 8.51 -0.60 22.09
CA GLU A 309 9.11 -1.12 23.32
C GLU A 309 9.15 -2.65 23.36
N ASP A 310 8.16 -3.29 22.77
CA ASP A 310 8.00 -4.73 22.70
C ASP A 310 8.87 -5.41 21.62
N LEU A 311 9.53 -4.65 20.76
CA LEU A 311 10.43 -5.16 19.72
C LEU A 311 11.90 -5.22 20.16
N LYS A 312 12.23 -4.78 21.40
CA LYS A 312 13.60 -4.69 21.94
C LYS A 312 14.03 -5.96 22.65
#